data_5e7c4edaf939e71725b572a669bc436d
#
_entry.id   5e7c4edaf939e71725b572a669bc436d
#
_cell.length_a   1.000
_cell.length_b   1.000
_cell.length_c   1.000
_cell.angle_alpha   90.00
_cell.angle_beta   90.00
_cell.angle_gamma   90.00
#
_symmetry.space_group_name_H-M   'P 1'
#
loop_
_entity.id
_entity.type
_entity.pdbx_description
1 polymer ?
#
loop_
_entity_poly.entity_id
_entity_poly.type
_entity_poly.pdbx_seq_one_letter_code
_entity_poly.pdbx_strand_id
1 'polypeptide(L)'
;MGLPADSGAAIRGRPVIEGEAVRAGGGSGGVAPGDPCPHRPAVIDCLVTHHPHLPRDRMGHRMSRSGRSLIVEAVRAVHGLDVTARDLVRDVHKRWSVPAYGLTVSVAHCDAYSAVALSAGARVGVDLQDERDRPYAMRWLGELLGRTEPATIGDFAECEALIKASHVTKETFAGVRLPAWQPGWRATNVPPYRVRSAHLGRNMHLALVADRSAPVRWWWRAGRAARATRTDALTLEAA
;
A
#
# COMPACT_ATOMS: atom_id res chain seq x y z
N MET A 1 -38.47 39.15 35.72
CA MET A 1 -38.46 40.18 34.69
C MET A 1 -37.35 39.81 33.75
N GLY A 2 -37.45 39.41 32.53
CA GLY A 2 -38.42 39.45 31.48
C GLY A 2 -37.66 38.95 30.26
N LEU A 3 -38.14 37.90 29.61
CA LEU A 3 -37.79 37.58 28.21
C LEU A 3 -38.40 38.62 27.28
N PRO A 4 -37.88 38.77 26.09
CA PRO A 4 -38.51 38.17 24.92
C PRO A 4 -37.47 37.50 23.99
N ALA A 5 -37.67 36.37 23.38
CA ALA A 5 -38.51 35.96 22.24
C ALA A 5 -38.29 36.84 20.97
N ASP A 6 -37.76 36.27 19.98
CA ASP A 6 -38.43 35.96 18.72
C ASP A 6 -37.57 36.16 17.45
N SER A 7 -37.83 35.27 16.57
CA SER A 7 -37.82 35.29 15.10
C SER A 7 -36.46 35.22 14.40
N GLY A 8 -36.25 34.36 13.44
CA GLY A 8 -37.09 33.71 12.49
C GLY A 8 -36.30 33.41 11.25
N ALA A 9 -36.39 32.20 10.79
CA ALA A 9 -36.32 31.72 9.42
C ALA A 9 -35.35 32.34 8.41
N ALA A 10 -34.53 31.49 7.80
CA ALA A 10 -34.43 31.43 6.34
C ALA A 10 -33.77 30.12 5.90
N ILE A 11 -34.57 29.16 5.52
CA ILE A 11 -34.22 28.04 4.64
C ILE A 11 -33.87 28.64 3.28
N ARG A 12 -32.63 28.50 2.85
CA ARG A 12 -32.27 28.79 1.45
C ARG A 12 -31.80 27.51 0.77
N GLY A 13 -32.51 27.25 -0.32
CA GLY A 13 -32.56 26.13 -1.18
C GLY A 13 -31.22 25.59 -1.67
N ARG A 14 -31.17 24.26 -1.77
CA ARG A 14 -30.24 23.49 -2.59
C ARG A 14 -30.50 23.83 -4.07
N PRO A 15 -29.46 24.04 -4.88
CA PRO A 15 -29.63 23.93 -6.33
C PRO A 15 -29.72 22.45 -6.70
N VAL A 16 -30.81 22.09 -7.34
CA VAL A 16 -30.99 20.85 -8.09
C VAL A 16 -30.20 21.00 -9.37
N ILE A 17 -29.18 20.18 -9.55
CA ILE A 17 -28.51 20.03 -10.84
C ILE A 17 -29.20 18.86 -11.55
N GLU A 18 -30.02 19.16 -12.52
CA GLU A 18 -30.53 18.20 -13.51
C GLU A 18 -29.35 17.69 -14.33
N GLY A 19 -29.04 16.39 -14.22
CA GLY A 19 -27.99 15.72 -14.95
C GLY A 19 -28.58 14.91 -16.08
N GLU A 20 -28.12 15.18 -17.29
CA GLU A 20 -28.38 14.41 -18.50
C GLU A 20 -28.08 12.93 -18.34
N ALA A 21 -29.07 12.10 -18.68
CA ALA A 21 -28.95 10.67 -18.79
C ALA A 21 -28.13 10.30 -20.03
N VAL A 22 -26.88 9.92 -19.85
CA VAL A 22 -26.09 9.28 -20.89
C VAL A 22 -26.48 7.80 -20.95
N ARG A 23 -27.07 7.41 -22.10
CA ARG A 23 -27.47 6.04 -22.42
C ARG A 23 -26.25 5.11 -22.43
N ALA A 24 -26.34 4.06 -21.62
CA ALA A 24 -25.38 2.96 -21.61
C ALA A 24 -25.54 2.14 -22.92
N GLY A 25 -24.47 2.17 -23.73
CA GLY A 25 -24.25 1.20 -24.81
C GLY A 25 -23.71 -0.10 -24.23
N GLY A 26 -24.46 -1.19 -24.37
CA GLY A 26 -24.07 -2.50 -23.90
C GLY A 26 -22.89 -3.08 -24.69
N GLY A 27 -21.83 -3.42 -23.99
CA GLY A 27 -20.74 -4.28 -24.43
C GLY A 27 -20.34 -5.16 -23.26
N SER A 28 -20.86 -6.40 -23.24
CA SER A 28 -20.55 -7.40 -22.23
C SER A 28 -19.18 -8.02 -22.50
N GLY A 29 -18.13 -7.31 -22.13
CA GLY A 29 -16.80 -7.88 -21.96
C GLY A 29 -16.59 -8.05 -20.46
N GLY A 30 -16.72 -9.26 -19.94
CA GLY A 30 -16.50 -9.59 -18.54
C GLY A 30 -15.06 -9.33 -18.15
N VAL A 31 -14.80 -8.17 -17.60
CA VAL A 31 -13.54 -7.86 -16.90
C VAL A 31 -13.62 -8.51 -15.53
N ALA A 32 -12.71 -9.43 -15.25
CA ALA A 32 -12.63 -10.06 -13.94
C ALA A 32 -12.48 -8.99 -12.85
N PRO A 33 -13.24 -9.10 -11.74
CA PRO A 33 -13.17 -8.10 -10.67
C PRO A 33 -11.77 -8.10 -10.07
N GLY A 34 -11.09 -6.96 -10.19
CA GLY A 34 -9.77 -6.73 -9.59
C GLY A 34 -8.63 -6.42 -10.55
N ASP A 35 -8.82 -6.50 -11.87
CA ASP A 35 -7.79 -6.06 -12.79
C ASP A 35 -7.78 -4.51 -12.91
N PRO A 36 -6.59 -3.88 -12.77
CA PRO A 36 -6.48 -2.43 -12.89
C PRO A 36 -6.86 -1.99 -14.31
N CYS A 37 -7.71 -0.95 -14.41
CA CYS A 37 -8.14 -0.39 -15.69
C CYS A 37 -6.91 0.08 -16.50
N PRO A 38 -6.65 -0.45 -17.71
CA PRO A 38 -5.42 -0.21 -18.46
C PRO A 38 -5.21 1.24 -18.92
N HIS A 39 -6.26 2.05 -18.90
CA HIS A 39 -6.23 3.43 -19.41
C HIS A 39 -6.03 4.51 -18.34
N ARG A 40 -6.06 4.15 -17.06
CA ARG A 40 -5.83 5.15 -16.00
C ARG A 40 -4.33 5.26 -15.73
N PRO A 41 -3.74 6.48 -15.75
CA PRO A 41 -2.33 6.65 -15.38
C PRO A 41 -2.12 6.14 -13.96
N ALA A 42 -1.19 5.21 -13.83
CA ALA A 42 -0.89 4.62 -12.53
C ALA A 42 -0.22 5.67 -11.64
N VAL A 43 -0.75 5.81 -10.44
CA VAL A 43 -0.12 6.55 -9.33
C VAL A 43 -0.18 5.65 -8.12
N ILE A 44 0.90 5.60 -7.36
CA ILE A 44 0.97 4.83 -6.13
C ILE A 44 0.97 5.79 -4.95
N ASP A 45 -0.01 5.67 -4.08
CA ASP A 45 -0.02 6.34 -2.79
C ASP A 45 0.53 5.39 -1.72
N CYS A 46 1.58 5.79 -1.02
CA CYS A 46 2.13 5.01 0.07
C CYS A 46 2.01 5.80 1.38
N LEU A 47 1.10 5.36 2.24
CA LEU A 47 0.92 5.93 3.58
C LEU A 47 1.74 5.14 4.59
N VAL A 48 2.68 5.82 5.24
CA VAL A 48 3.39 5.29 6.41
C VAL A 48 2.77 5.88 7.68
N THR A 49 2.47 5.02 8.64
CA THR A 49 1.94 5.43 9.96
C THR A 49 2.87 4.94 11.05
N HIS A 50 3.22 5.82 11.98
CA HIS A 50 3.91 5.48 13.21
C HIS A 50 2.88 5.15 14.30
N HIS A 51 3.07 4.04 15.02
CA HIS A 51 2.17 3.54 16.06
C HIS A 51 2.93 3.32 17.38
N PRO A 52 3.27 4.37 18.12
CA PRO A 52 4.17 4.27 19.28
C PRO A 52 3.64 3.38 20.41
N HIS A 53 2.34 3.10 20.44
CA HIS A 53 1.67 2.37 21.52
C HIS A 53 1.02 1.05 21.07
N LEU A 54 1.31 0.54 19.86
CA LEU A 54 0.81 -0.76 19.47
C LEU A 54 1.57 -1.86 20.23
N PRO A 55 0.85 -2.76 20.93
CA PRO A 55 1.49 -3.92 21.53
C PRO A 55 2.10 -4.78 20.42
N ARG A 56 3.36 -5.19 20.60
CA ARG A 56 4.04 -6.11 19.69
C ARG A 56 3.25 -7.41 19.60
N ASP A 57 2.78 -7.74 18.41
CA ASP A 57 2.15 -9.02 18.14
C ASP A 57 3.20 -9.98 17.57
N ARG A 58 3.73 -10.85 18.41
CA ARG A 58 4.75 -11.83 18.04
C ARG A 58 4.22 -12.94 17.12
N MET A 59 2.90 -13.12 17.02
CA MET A 59 2.29 -14.29 16.39
C MET A 59 1.52 -13.98 15.10
N GLY A 60 1.45 -12.74 14.65
CA GLY A 60 0.81 -12.37 13.39
C GLY A 60 -0.71 -12.48 13.33
N HIS A 61 -1.38 -13.08 14.32
CA HIS A 61 -2.82 -13.30 14.30
C HIS A 61 -3.65 -12.04 14.54
N ARG A 62 -3.20 -11.14 15.42
CA ARG A 62 -3.85 -9.85 15.66
C ARG A 62 -3.69 -8.92 14.45
N MET A 63 -2.61 -9.08 13.71
CA MET A 63 -2.24 -8.22 12.61
C MET A 63 -3.14 -8.39 11.37
N SER A 64 -3.74 -9.56 11.14
CA SER A 64 -4.71 -9.72 10.05
C SER A 64 -5.97 -8.89 10.25
N ARG A 65 -6.43 -8.70 11.48
CA ARG A 65 -7.54 -7.77 11.79
C ARG A 65 -7.07 -6.32 11.70
N SER A 66 -5.90 -6.01 12.23
CA SER A 66 -5.28 -4.69 12.13
C SER A 66 -5.00 -4.30 10.69
N GLY A 67 -4.54 -5.24 9.84
CA GLY A 67 -4.27 -4.98 8.43
C GLY A 67 -5.49 -4.44 7.68
N ARG A 68 -6.67 -5.02 7.86
CA ARG A 68 -7.91 -4.49 7.26
C ARG A 68 -8.26 -3.09 7.75
N SER A 69 -8.13 -2.84 9.05
CA SER A 69 -8.36 -1.51 9.62
C SER A 69 -7.38 -0.49 9.05
N LEU A 70 -6.10 -0.86 8.90
CA LEU A 70 -5.08 0.02 8.32
C LEU A 70 -5.39 0.35 6.86
N ILE A 71 -5.88 -0.62 6.08
CA ILE A 71 -6.31 -0.38 4.69
C ILE A 71 -7.47 0.60 4.65
N VAL A 72 -8.53 0.35 5.42
CA VAL A 72 -9.71 1.23 5.49
C VAL A 72 -9.32 2.66 5.88
N GLU A 73 -8.46 2.78 6.89
CA GLU A 73 -7.97 4.08 7.35
C GLU A 73 -7.11 4.80 6.29
N ALA A 74 -6.25 4.05 5.57
CA ALA A 74 -5.43 4.60 4.51
C ALA A 74 -6.26 5.09 3.33
N VAL A 75 -7.26 4.32 2.89
CA VAL A 75 -8.17 4.71 1.80
C VAL A 75 -8.93 5.98 2.17
N ARG A 76 -9.44 6.06 3.40
CA ARG A 76 -10.10 7.26 3.90
C ARG A 76 -9.16 8.45 4.00
N ALA A 77 -7.98 8.26 4.58
CA ALA A 77 -7.02 9.35 4.83
C ALA A 77 -6.43 9.94 3.54
N VAL A 78 -6.20 9.12 2.52
CA VAL A 78 -5.51 9.50 1.28
C VAL A 78 -6.48 9.90 0.17
N HIS A 79 -7.60 9.17 0.06
CA HIS A 79 -8.57 9.37 -1.03
C HIS A 79 -9.89 9.99 -0.56
N GLY A 80 -10.12 10.14 0.75
CA GLY A 80 -11.38 10.65 1.30
C GLY A 80 -12.58 9.72 1.09
N LEU A 81 -12.33 8.46 0.71
CA LEU A 81 -13.38 7.48 0.41
C LEU A 81 -13.86 6.80 1.69
N ASP A 82 -15.17 6.68 1.84
CA ASP A 82 -15.76 5.96 2.96
C ASP A 82 -15.90 4.47 2.60
N VAL A 83 -14.97 3.67 3.08
CA VAL A 83 -14.93 2.22 2.89
C VAL A 83 -14.95 1.51 4.24
N THR A 84 -15.45 0.29 4.24
CA THR A 84 -15.49 -0.60 5.39
C THR A 84 -14.67 -1.87 5.14
N ALA A 85 -14.48 -2.68 6.14
CA ALA A 85 -13.81 -3.97 5.97
C ALA A 85 -14.57 -4.96 5.05
N ARG A 86 -15.86 -4.71 4.79
CA ARG A 86 -16.69 -5.53 3.86
C ARG A 86 -16.42 -5.21 2.39
N ASP A 87 -15.94 -4.01 2.12
CA ASP A 87 -15.62 -3.56 0.75
C ASP A 87 -14.26 -4.05 0.28
N LEU A 88 -13.49 -4.67 1.20
CA LEU A 88 -12.18 -5.24 0.91
C LEU A 88 -12.33 -6.67 0.40
N VAL A 89 -11.83 -6.91 -0.80
CA VAL A 89 -11.76 -8.24 -1.39
C VAL A 89 -10.32 -8.75 -1.36
N ARG A 90 -10.16 -10.03 -1.08
CA ARG A 90 -8.86 -10.70 -1.09
C ARG A 90 -8.88 -11.80 -2.14
N ASP A 91 -7.96 -11.74 -3.09
CA ASP A 91 -7.86 -12.75 -4.15
C ASP A 91 -7.21 -14.07 -3.67
N VAL A 92 -7.14 -15.04 -4.58
CA VAL A 92 -6.52 -16.36 -4.32
C VAL A 92 -5.02 -16.26 -3.98
N HIS A 93 -4.34 -15.22 -4.41
CA HIS A 93 -2.94 -14.90 -4.07
C HIS A 93 -2.80 -14.06 -2.81
N LYS A 94 -3.89 -13.92 -2.04
CA LYS A 94 -3.95 -13.14 -0.79
C LYS A 94 -3.72 -11.62 -0.95
N ARG A 95 -3.88 -11.07 -2.15
CA ARG A 95 -3.78 -9.64 -2.43
C ARG A 95 -5.10 -8.94 -2.15
N TRP A 96 -5.02 -7.73 -1.64
CA TRP A 96 -6.20 -6.93 -1.31
C TRP A 96 -6.58 -5.97 -2.43
N SER A 97 -7.87 -5.72 -2.56
CA SER A 97 -8.43 -4.70 -3.45
C SER A 97 -9.67 -4.06 -2.85
N VAL A 98 -10.04 -2.90 -3.36
CA VAL A 98 -11.32 -2.22 -3.14
C VAL A 98 -12.00 -2.09 -4.50
N PRO A 99 -12.73 -3.12 -4.97
CA PRO A 99 -13.23 -3.19 -6.35
C PRO A 99 -14.13 -2.01 -6.73
N ALA A 100 -14.97 -1.54 -5.81
CA ALA A 100 -15.86 -0.39 -6.04
C ALA A 100 -15.11 0.87 -6.50
N TYR A 101 -13.84 0.99 -6.18
CA TYR A 101 -13.00 2.14 -6.55
C TYR A 101 -11.84 1.77 -7.48
N GLY A 102 -11.76 0.51 -7.91
CA GLY A 102 -10.68 0.01 -8.76
C GLY A 102 -9.29 0.10 -8.10
N LEU A 103 -9.24 0.05 -6.76
CA LEU A 103 -7.98 0.16 -6.03
C LEU A 103 -7.39 -1.22 -5.75
N THR A 104 -6.12 -1.39 -6.07
CA THR A 104 -5.28 -2.46 -5.52
C THR A 104 -4.57 -1.96 -4.27
N VAL A 105 -4.39 -2.85 -3.30
CA VAL A 105 -3.90 -2.46 -1.97
C VAL A 105 -2.90 -3.49 -1.45
N SER A 106 -1.84 -3.02 -0.84
CA SER A 106 -0.92 -3.84 -0.07
C SER A 106 -0.65 -3.21 1.29
N VAL A 107 -0.46 -4.04 2.32
CA VAL A 107 -0.20 -3.60 3.68
C VAL A 107 0.97 -4.36 4.28
N ALA A 108 1.81 -3.63 5.01
CA ALA A 108 2.89 -4.16 5.81
C ALA A 108 2.94 -3.46 7.17
N HIS A 109 3.56 -4.12 8.12
CA HIS A 109 3.85 -3.54 9.41
C HIS A 109 5.08 -4.21 10.01
N CYS A 110 5.87 -3.40 10.65
CA CYS A 110 7.06 -3.83 11.35
C CYS A 110 7.29 -2.90 12.54
N ASP A 111 7.48 -3.49 13.71
CA ASP A 111 7.66 -2.77 14.98
C ASP A 111 6.52 -1.75 15.21
N ALA A 112 6.84 -0.48 15.38
CA ALA A 112 5.88 0.60 15.60
C ALA A 112 5.38 1.24 14.29
N TYR A 113 5.65 0.66 13.12
CA TYR A 113 5.29 1.24 11.84
C TYR A 113 4.36 0.34 11.04
N SER A 114 3.51 0.96 10.25
CA SER A 114 2.79 0.30 9.17
C SER A 114 2.93 1.09 7.87
N ALA A 115 2.87 0.39 6.74
CA ALA A 115 2.79 0.99 5.43
C ALA A 115 1.59 0.41 4.67
N VAL A 116 0.85 1.27 3.99
CA VAL A 116 -0.22 0.87 3.07
C VAL A 116 0.05 1.51 1.71
N ALA A 117 0.21 0.67 0.70
CA ALA A 117 0.32 1.11 -0.69
C ALA A 117 -1.03 0.95 -1.38
N LEU A 118 -1.47 1.98 -2.09
CA LEU A 118 -2.75 2.07 -2.81
C LEU A 118 -2.46 2.45 -4.26
N SER A 119 -3.10 1.82 -5.23
CA SER A 119 -3.04 2.25 -6.63
C SER A 119 -4.32 1.92 -7.38
N ALA A 120 -4.75 2.84 -8.25
CA ALA A 120 -5.88 2.64 -9.15
C ALA A 120 -5.46 2.16 -10.55
N GLY A 121 -4.18 2.01 -10.82
CA GLY A 121 -3.70 1.67 -12.18
C GLY A 121 -2.50 0.74 -12.21
N ALA A 122 -2.08 0.20 -11.06
CA ALA A 122 -1.00 -0.77 -10.96
C ALA A 122 -1.30 -1.81 -9.88
N ARG A 123 -0.79 -3.02 -10.04
CA ARG A 123 -0.68 -3.99 -8.94
C ARG A 123 0.47 -3.55 -8.05
N VAL A 124 0.25 -3.57 -6.73
CA VAL A 124 1.24 -3.09 -5.78
C VAL A 124 1.49 -4.08 -4.65
N GLY A 125 2.73 -4.11 -4.20
CA GLY A 125 3.15 -4.77 -2.97
C GLY A 125 3.98 -3.81 -2.14
N VAL A 126 3.83 -3.85 -0.82
CA VAL A 126 4.66 -3.08 0.12
C VAL A 126 5.14 -3.97 1.23
N ASP A 127 6.39 -3.79 1.64
CA ASP A 127 6.91 -4.42 2.84
C ASP A 127 7.75 -3.45 3.68
N LEU A 128 7.80 -3.73 4.98
CA LEU A 128 8.60 -3.02 5.98
C LEU A 128 9.41 -4.02 6.79
N GLN A 129 10.70 -3.74 6.97
CA GLN A 129 11.59 -4.55 7.78
C GLN A 129 12.50 -3.66 8.62
N ASP A 130 12.75 -4.06 9.86
CA ASP A 130 13.72 -3.44 10.76
C ASP A 130 15.08 -4.16 10.70
N GLU A 131 16.13 -3.46 11.07
CA GLU A 131 17.50 -3.98 11.20
C GLU A 131 17.59 -4.96 12.37
N ARG A 132 17.00 -6.15 12.23
CA ARG A 132 17.18 -7.25 13.18
C ARG A 132 18.27 -8.19 12.70
N ASP A 133 19.10 -8.62 13.64
CA ASP A 133 20.05 -9.68 13.38
C ASP A 133 19.33 -11.00 13.09
N ARG A 134 19.46 -11.49 11.86
CA ARG A 134 18.84 -12.72 11.36
C ARG A 134 19.83 -13.49 10.46
N PRO A 135 21.03 -13.82 10.91
CA PRO A 135 22.12 -14.28 10.05
C PRO A 135 21.75 -15.53 9.25
N TYR A 136 21.03 -16.48 9.85
CA TYR A 136 20.61 -17.69 9.14
C TYR A 136 19.60 -17.41 8.04
N ALA A 137 18.61 -16.56 8.32
CA ALA A 137 17.59 -16.20 7.33
C ALA A 137 18.21 -15.40 6.17
N MET A 138 19.14 -14.51 6.45
CA MET A 138 19.83 -13.72 5.43
C MET A 138 20.76 -14.58 4.57
N ARG A 139 21.46 -15.54 5.15
CA ARG A 139 22.26 -16.50 4.38
C ARG A 139 21.40 -17.33 3.45
N TRP A 140 20.35 -17.94 4.00
CA TRP A 140 19.40 -18.72 3.21
C TRP A 140 18.75 -17.91 2.07
N LEU A 141 18.37 -16.65 2.35
CA LEU A 141 17.80 -15.78 1.32
C LEU A 141 18.86 -15.43 0.25
N GLY A 142 20.11 -15.19 0.64
CA GLY A 142 21.23 -14.99 -0.30
C GLY A 142 21.36 -16.15 -1.27
N GLU A 143 21.37 -17.39 -0.75
CA GLU A 143 21.42 -18.61 -1.55
C GLU A 143 20.22 -18.71 -2.51
N LEU A 144 18.99 -18.44 -2.04
CA LEU A 144 17.78 -18.39 -2.87
C LEU A 144 17.88 -17.37 -4.00
N LEU A 145 18.48 -16.23 -3.73
CA LEU A 145 18.73 -15.17 -4.73
C LEU A 145 19.91 -15.51 -5.66
N GLY A 146 20.61 -16.66 -5.42
CA GLY A 146 21.77 -17.10 -6.16
C GLY A 146 23.01 -16.25 -5.91
N ARG A 147 23.17 -15.72 -4.71
CA ARG A 147 24.34 -14.95 -4.27
C ARG A 147 25.24 -15.82 -3.40
N THR A 148 26.52 -15.49 -3.35
CA THR A 148 27.51 -16.08 -2.43
C THR A 148 27.47 -15.42 -1.06
N GLU A 149 27.12 -14.11 -1.03
CA GLU A 149 26.98 -13.36 0.21
C GLU A 149 25.56 -13.46 0.77
N PRO A 150 25.42 -13.29 2.10
CA PRO A 150 24.10 -13.18 2.72
C PRO A 150 23.29 -12.02 2.12
N ALA A 151 22.00 -12.20 2.02
CA ALA A 151 21.08 -11.11 1.67
C ALA A 151 21.07 -10.03 2.78
N THR A 152 20.68 -8.83 2.42
CA THR A 152 20.44 -7.73 3.35
C THR A 152 18.99 -7.71 3.82
N ILE A 153 18.70 -6.93 4.86
CA ILE A 153 17.31 -6.66 5.29
C ILE A 153 16.53 -5.92 4.19
N GLY A 154 17.21 -5.06 3.42
CA GLY A 154 16.61 -4.41 2.24
C GLY A 154 16.18 -5.44 1.19
N ASP A 155 17.03 -6.41 0.88
CA ASP A 155 16.67 -7.53 -0.03
C ASP A 155 15.45 -8.31 0.50
N PHE A 156 15.40 -8.55 1.82
CA PHE A 156 14.26 -9.25 2.41
C PHE A 156 12.96 -8.47 2.25
N ALA A 157 12.99 -7.16 2.49
CA ALA A 157 11.82 -6.29 2.25
C ALA A 157 11.39 -6.30 0.77
N GLU A 158 12.35 -6.24 -0.17
CA GLU A 158 12.07 -6.30 -1.60
C GLU A 158 11.44 -7.64 -2.02
N CYS A 159 11.93 -8.76 -1.48
CA CYS A 159 11.37 -10.08 -1.71
C CYS A 159 9.93 -10.21 -1.22
N GLU A 160 9.65 -9.79 0.01
CA GLU A 160 8.30 -9.85 0.58
C GLU A 160 7.33 -8.91 -0.16
N ALA A 161 7.79 -7.73 -0.59
CA ALA A 161 6.99 -6.83 -1.41
C ALA A 161 6.69 -7.44 -2.79
N LEU A 162 7.65 -8.15 -3.41
CA LEU A 162 7.46 -8.85 -4.69
C LEU A 162 6.45 -9.99 -4.56
N ILE A 163 6.53 -10.80 -3.50
CA ILE A 163 5.55 -11.85 -3.20
C ILE A 163 4.15 -11.26 -3.05
N LYS A 164 4.01 -10.12 -2.39
CA LYS A 164 2.71 -9.44 -2.20
C LYS A 164 2.13 -8.85 -3.47
N ALA A 165 2.96 -8.44 -4.42
CA ALA A 165 2.52 -7.82 -5.67
C ALA A 165 2.23 -8.84 -6.78
N SER A 166 3.03 -9.93 -6.84
CA SER A 166 3.13 -10.82 -7.99
C SER A 166 2.45 -12.17 -7.78
N HIS A 167 2.68 -13.07 -8.70
CA HIS A 167 2.32 -14.49 -8.60
C HIS A 167 3.41 -15.34 -7.93
N VAL A 168 4.54 -14.75 -7.63
CA VAL A 168 5.64 -15.46 -6.94
C VAL A 168 5.22 -15.77 -5.52
N THR A 169 5.50 -16.98 -5.08
CA THR A 169 5.28 -17.44 -3.70
C THR A 169 6.62 -17.81 -3.06
N LYS A 170 6.62 -18.14 -1.79
CA LYS A 170 7.84 -18.62 -1.11
C LYS A 170 8.39 -19.89 -1.74
N GLU A 171 7.50 -20.75 -2.22
CA GLU A 171 7.82 -22.04 -2.86
C GLU A 171 8.39 -21.84 -4.28
N THR A 172 7.97 -20.80 -4.98
CA THR A 172 8.41 -20.51 -6.36
C THR A 172 9.45 -19.38 -6.43
N PHE A 173 10.03 -19.01 -5.29
CA PHE A 173 10.97 -17.88 -5.21
C PHE A 173 12.36 -18.20 -5.77
N ALA A 174 12.70 -19.48 -5.87
CA ALA A 174 13.98 -19.90 -6.43
C ALA A 174 14.17 -19.35 -7.86
N GLY A 175 15.32 -18.73 -8.10
CA GLY A 175 15.61 -18.09 -9.39
C GLY A 175 15.18 -16.63 -9.52
N VAL A 176 14.50 -16.05 -8.56
CA VAL A 176 14.28 -14.61 -8.50
C VAL A 176 15.63 -13.89 -8.36
N ARG A 177 15.79 -12.79 -9.07
CA ARG A 177 16.96 -11.93 -8.98
C ARG A 177 16.51 -10.51 -8.74
N LEU A 178 16.95 -9.96 -7.62
CA LEU A 178 16.76 -8.53 -7.33
C LEU A 178 17.87 -7.73 -8.02
N PRO A 179 17.53 -6.58 -8.62
CA PRO A 179 18.53 -5.69 -9.19
C PRO A 179 19.40 -5.06 -8.09
N ALA A 180 20.64 -4.69 -8.43
CA ALA A 180 21.45 -3.89 -7.53
C ALA A 180 20.70 -2.64 -7.08
N TRP A 181 20.91 -2.24 -5.84
CA TRP A 181 20.24 -1.06 -5.29
C TRP A 181 20.66 0.21 -6.04
N GLN A 182 19.67 0.99 -6.40
CA GLN A 182 19.82 2.35 -6.93
C GLN A 182 18.53 3.13 -6.70
N PRO A 183 18.56 4.47 -6.65
CA PRO A 183 17.36 5.28 -6.51
C PRO A 183 16.35 5.04 -7.65
N GLY A 184 15.06 5.07 -7.31
CA GLY A 184 13.99 4.92 -8.28
C GLY A 184 13.54 3.48 -8.53
N TRP A 185 12.80 3.29 -9.63
CA TRP A 185 12.27 2.00 -10.03
C TRP A 185 13.32 1.15 -10.77
N ARG A 186 13.52 -0.07 -10.32
CA ARG A 186 14.46 -1.04 -10.87
C ARG A 186 13.70 -2.27 -11.36
N ALA A 187 14.02 -2.78 -12.55
CA ALA A 187 13.39 -3.99 -13.08
C ALA A 187 13.86 -5.22 -12.33
N THR A 188 12.93 -6.10 -11.94
CA THR A 188 13.25 -7.46 -11.48
C THR A 188 13.31 -8.42 -12.66
N ASN A 189 13.82 -9.65 -12.46
CA ASN A 189 13.70 -10.70 -13.47
C ASN A 189 12.33 -11.41 -13.46
N VAL A 190 11.36 -10.88 -12.75
CA VAL A 190 9.96 -11.33 -12.74
C VAL A 190 9.11 -10.29 -13.46
N PRO A 191 9.02 -10.32 -14.80
CA PRO A 191 8.28 -9.32 -15.54
C PRO A 191 6.76 -9.42 -15.24
N PRO A 192 6.05 -8.29 -15.25
CA PRO A 192 6.51 -6.92 -15.53
C PRO A 192 6.99 -6.15 -14.28
N TYR A 193 7.22 -6.84 -13.15
CA TYR A 193 7.42 -6.22 -11.84
C TYR A 193 8.72 -5.45 -11.70
N ARG A 194 8.62 -4.31 -11.03
CA ARG A 194 9.72 -3.41 -10.68
C ARG A 194 9.70 -3.15 -9.19
N VAL A 195 10.86 -2.93 -8.61
CA VAL A 195 11.04 -2.62 -7.19
C VAL A 195 11.58 -1.22 -7.01
N ARG A 196 11.13 -0.57 -5.95
CA ARG A 196 11.64 0.71 -5.46
C ARG A 196 11.72 0.63 -3.95
N SER A 197 12.87 1.02 -3.39
CA SER A 197 13.12 0.96 -1.95
C SER A 197 13.34 2.34 -1.37
N ALA A 198 13.06 2.46 -0.08
CA ALA A 198 13.21 3.66 0.72
C ALA A 198 13.62 3.28 2.14
N HIS A 199 14.25 4.20 2.86
CA HIS A 199 14.53 4.06 4.27
C HIS A 199 13.63 5.00 5.09
N LEU A 200 13.20 4.53 6.25
CA LEU A 200 12.48 5.32 7.25
C LEU A 200 13.39 5.47 8.45
N GLY A 201 14.07 6.61 8.55
CA GLY A 201 15.14 6.79 9.53
C GLY A 201 16.29 5.81 9.26
N ARG A 202 17.06 5.48 10.31
CA ARG A 202 18.30 4.69 10.16
C ARG A 202 18.07 3.18 10.10
N ASN A 203 16.95 2.68 10.60
CA ASN A 203 16.83 1.24 10.92
C ASN A 203 15.59 0.58 10.31
N MET A 204 14.89 1.22 9.39
CA MET A 204 13.69 0.66 8.79
C MET A 204 13.76 0.71 7.27
N HIS A 205 13.66 -0.45 6.62
CA HIS A 205 13.62 -0.59 5.18
C HIS A 205 12.17 -0.70 4.71
N LEU A 206 11.81 0.11 3.72
CA LEU A 206 10.54 0.04 3.01
C LEU A 206 10.80 -0.36 1.57
N ALA A 207 10.10 -1.37 1.09
CA ALA A 207 10.12 -1.76 -0.31
C ALA A 207 8.72 -1.64 -0.91
N LEU A 208 8.66 -1.08 -2.12
CA LEU A 208 7.50 -1.07 -2.99
C LEU A 208 7.80 -1.91 -4.22
N VAL A 209 6.83 -2.73 -4.63
CA VAL A 209 6.85 -3.43 -5.91
C VAL A 209 5.58 -3.09 -6.68
N ALA A 210 5.71 -2.86 -7.98
CA ALA A 210 4.59 -2.63 -8.86
C ALA A 210 4.81 -3.31 -10.23
N ASP A 211 3.71 -3.61 -10.94
CA ASP A 211 3.73 -4.18 -12.29
C ASP A 211 4.15 -3.16 -13.37
N ARG A 212 4.37 -1.92 -12.99
CA ARG A 212 4.87 -0.83 -13.85
C ARG A 212 5.51 0.27 -13.04
N SER A 213 6.40 1.06 -13.65
CA SER A 213 6.87 2.30 -13.04
C SER A 213 5.72 3.30 -12.95
N ALA A 214 5.57 3.92 -11.78
CA ALA A 214 4.56 4.93 -11.53
C ALA A 214 5.10 5.99 -10.56
N PRO A 215 4.63 7.25 -10.64
CA PRO A 215 4.88 8.22 -9.59
C PRO A 215 4.42 7.71 -8.24
N VAL A 216 5.24 7.90 -7.21
CA VAL A 216 4.88 7.55 -5.83
C VAL A 216 4.62 8.83 -5.06
N ARG A 217 3.44 8.93 -4.49
CA ARG A 217 3.08 9.98 -3.54
C ARG A 217 3.23 9.42 -2.14
N TRP A 218 4.09 10.04 -1.36
CA TRP A 218 4.35 9.63 0.01
C TRP A 218 3.43 10.36 0.97
N TRP A 219 2.94 9.63 1.97
CA TRP A 219 2.09 10.16 3.03
C TRP A 219 2.64 9.72 4.37
N TRP A 220 2.63 10.62 5.32
CA TRP A 220 3.04 10.37 6.69
C TRP A 220 1.92 10.63 7.67
N ARG A 221 1.84 9.78 8.70
CA ARG A 221 0.90 9.95 9.80
C ARG A 221 1.56 9.56 11.12
N ALA A 222 1.60 10.52 12.08
CA ALA A 222 2.19 10.34 13.40
C ALA A 222 1.18 9.73 14.40
N GLY A 223 0.63 8.56 14.08
CA GLY A 223 -0.39 7.88 14.87
C GLY A 223 -1.75 7.81 14.18
N ARG A 224 -2.60 6.89 14.63
CA ARG A 224 -3.89 6.60 13.98
C ARG A 224 -4.87 7.76 14.01
N ALA A 225 -4.83 8.58 15.07
CA ALA A 225 -5.68 9.75 15.22
C ALA A 225 -5.18 10.99 14.48
N ALA A 226 -3.92 11.00 14.05
CA ALA A 226 -3.34 12.13 13.35
C ALA A 226 -3.79 12.18 11.89
N ARG A 227 -3.87 13.40 11.34
CA ARG A 227 -4.13 13.60 9.91
C ARG A 227 -2.94 13.09 9.10
N ALA A 228 -3.21 12.44 7.98
CA ALA A 228 -2.19 12.12 7.00
C ALA A 228 -1.75 13.38 6.27
N THR A 229 -0.44 13.60 6.18
CA THR A 229 0.15 14.72 5.44
C THR A 229 0.96 14.17 4.28
N ARG A 230 0.82 14.80 3.11
CA ARG A 230 1.65 14.49 1.96
C ARG A 230 3.07 15.00 2.23
N THR A 231 4.06 14.19 1.92
CA THR A 231 5.47 14.56 2.02
C THR A 231 6.14 14.36 0.66
N ASP A 232 6.99 15.29 0.27
CA ASP A 232 7.68 15.22 -1.03
C ASP A 232 8.86 14.24 -1.00
N ALA A 233 9.33 13.92 0.20
CA ALA A 233 10.28 12.86 0.45
C ALA A 233 9.94 12.20 1.79
N LEU A 234 9.76 10.88 1.82
CA LEU A 234 10.32 10.14 2.92
C LEU A 234 11.81 10.39 2.77
N THR A 235 12.49 10.91 3.77
CA THR A 235 13.91 11.24 3.67
C THR A 235 14.63 9.97 3.22
N LEU A 236 14.87 9.89 1.92
CA LEU A 236 15.60 8.82 1.28
C LEU A 236 17.06 9.17 1.54
N GLU A 237 17.47 9.09 2.79
CA GLU A 237 18.89 9.08 3.07
C GLU A 237 19.43 7.80 2.45
N ALA A 238 20.15 7.99 1.36
CA ALA A 238 20.97 6.94 0.80
C ALA A 238 21.88 6.45 1.91
N ALA A 239 21.76 5.17 2.27
CA ALA A 239 22.70 4.48 3.12
C ALA A 239 23.99 4.23 2.34
#